data_b453bf678c22e3e0c00bc076b36e57cb
#
_entry.id   b453bf678c22e3e0c00bc076b36e57cb
#
_cell.length_a   1.000
_cell.length_b   1.000
_cell.length_c   1.000
_cell.angle_alpha   90.00
_cell.angle_beta   90.00
_cell.angle_gamma   90.00
#
_symmetry.space_group_name_H-M   'P 1'
#
loop_
_entity.id
_entity.type
_entity.pdbx_description
1 polymer ?
#
loop_
_entity_poly.entity_id
_entity_poly.type
_entity_poly.pdbx_seq_one_letter_code
_entity_poly.pdbx_strand_id
1 'polypeptide(L)'
;MTDANPGGREPAPLVRKPFDKPLFRLGQILATPGALAALERLGVDPLFLVLGRHVLGDYGDLCDEDRELNTHSLANGMRIFSSYKLTTSSGDSTSSETVCWVITEADRASTTILLPSEY
;
A
#
# COMPACT_ATOMS: atom_id res chain seq x y z
N MET A 1 26.21 4.50 18.57
CA MET A 1 25.79 4.26 18.07
C MET A 1 25.61 4.16 17.81
N THR A 2 25.98 4.03 17.88
CA THR A 2 25.51 3.81 17.46
C THR A 2 25.25 3.68 17.07
N ASP A 3 25.52 3.60 16.74
CA ASP A 3 25.10 3.31 16.15
C ASP A 3 25.29 3.08 15.85
N ALA A 4 25.89 2.93 15.96
CA ALA A 4 25.81 2.63 15.42
C ALA A 4 26.18 2.41 14.99
N ASN A 5 26.64 2.22 14.81
CA ASN A 5 26.75 2.00 14.10
C ASN A 5 27.34 2.21 13.59
N PRO A 6 27.82 2.28 13.68
CA PRO A 6 28.50 2.52 12.94
C PRO A 6 28.68 2.34 11.99
N GLY A 7 29.16 2.96 11.88
CA GLY A 7 29.16 2.54 10.76
C GLY A 7 28.78 1.27 10.41
N GLY A 8 29.18 0.70 11.01
CA GLY A 8 28.79 -0.55 10.60
C GLY A 8 27.47 -0.49 10.19
N ARG A 9 27.40 -0.31 9.29
CA ARG A 9 26.24 -0.21 8.96
C ARG A 9 25.63 -1.33 8.80
N GLU A 10 24.65 -1.31 9.31
CA GLU A 10 23.81 -2.41 9.19
C GLU A 10 23.23 -2.45 7.84
N PRO A 11 22.90 -3.59 7.32
CA PRO A 11 22.25 -3.69 6.02
C PRO A 11 20.89 -3.02 6.07
N ALA A 12 20.41 -2.60 4.94
CA ALA A 12 19.11 -1.98 4.86
C ALA A 12 18.06 -2.97 5.33
N PRO A 13 17.11 -2.51 6.12
CA PRO A 13 16.06 -3.42 6.57
C PRO A 13 15.16 -3.84 5.43
N LEU A 14 14.67 -5.06 5.52
CA LEU A 14 13.76 -5.59 4.52
C LEU A 14 12.35 -5.07 4.69
N VAL A 15 12.03 -4.58 5.88
CA VAL A 15 10.71 -4.04 6.16
C VAL A 15 10.86 -2.58 6.54
N ARG A 16 9.79 -1.83 6.36
CA ARG A 16 9.79 -0.43 6.73
C ARG A 16 9.90 -0.29 8.22
N LYS A 17 10.65 0.70 8.63
CA LYS A 17 10.77 1.01 10.05
C LYS A 17 9.49 1.67 10.53
N PRO A 18 9.10 1.43 11.77
CA PRO A 18 7.85 2.03 12.26
C PRO A 18 7.87 3.55 12.30
N PHE A 19 9.04 4.15 12.28
CA PHE A 19 9.12 5.60 12.29
C PHE A 19 9.36 6.22 10.91
N ASP A 20 9.29 5.43 9.86
CA ASP A 20 9.33 5.98 8.50
C ASP A 20 8.16 6.93 8.33
N LYS A 21 8.43 8.06 7.72
CA LYS A 21 7.40 9.08 7.58
C LYS A 21 6.53 8.81 6.37
N PRO A 22 5.24 9.04 6.48
CA PRO A 22 4.37 8.97 5.31
C PRO A 22 4.80 10.00 4.27
N LEU A 23 4.67 9.63 3.00
CA LEU A 23 5.01 10.51 1.90
C LEU A 23 3.89 11.51 1.59
N PHE A 24 2.67 11.21 2.03
CA PHE A 24 1.51 12.05 1.79
C PHE A 24 0.43 11.71 2.80
N ARG A 25 -0.61 12.54 2.84
CA ARG A 25 -1.73 12.31 3.76
C ARG A 25 -2.76 11.42 3.09
N LEU A 26 -3.36 10.54 3.88
CA LEU A 26 -4.41 9.67 3.37
C LEU A 26 -5.79 10.33 3.40
N GLY A 27 -5.99 11.28 4.30
CA GLY A 27 -7.29 11.88 4.47
C GLY A 27 -8.30 10.88 5.02
N GLN A 28 -9.54 11.00 4.59
CA GLN A 28 -10.58 10.08 5.00
C GLN A 28 -10.39 8.73 4.34
N ILE A 29 -10.45 7.66 5.14
CA ILE A 29 -10.27 6.30 4.62
C ILE A 29 -11.63 5.73 4.24
N LEU A 30 -11.74 5.28 2.99
CA LEU A 30 -12.97 4.71 2.45
C LEU A 30 -12.65 3.34 1.87
N ALA A 31 -13.63 2.45 1.89
CA ALA A 31 -13.48 1.15 1.26
C ALA A 31 -14.80 0.74 0.65
N THR A 32 -14.75 0.18 -0.54
CA THR A 32 -15.95 -0.34 -1.18
C THR A 32 -16.42 -1.63 -0.50
N PRO A 33 -17.69 -1.98 -0.63
CA PRO A 33 -18.18 -3.22 -0.02
C PRO A 33 -17.41 -4.45 -0.47
N GLY A 34 -17.03 -4.53 -1.74
CA GLY A 34 -16.27 -5.67 -2.24
C GLY A 34 -14.89 -5.74 -1.65
N ALA A 35 -14.23 -4.58 -1.50
CA ALA A 35 -12.91 -4.53 -0.90
C ALA A 35 -12.97 -4.94 0.58
N LEU A 36 -13.97 -4.45 1.31
CA LEU A 36 -14.15 -4.84 2.72
C LEU A 36 -14.35 -6.33 2.87
N ALA A 37 -15.21 -6.89 2.03
CA ALA A 37 -15.48 -8.32 2.08
C ALA A 37 -14.24 -9.15 1.77
N ALA A 38 -13.45 -8.69 0.79
CA ALA A 38 -12.22 -9.39 0.42
C ALA A 38 -11.18 -9.35 1.54
N LEU A 39 -10.99 -8.19 2.15
CA LEU A 39 -10.03 -8.05 3.23
C LEU A 39 -10.43 -8.91 4.43
N GLU A 40 -11.71 -8.94 4.73
CA GLU A 40 -12.23 -9.76 5.81
C GLU A 40 -12.01 -11.24 5.53
N ARG A 41 -12.36 -11.67 4.33
CA ARG A 41 -12.23 -13.08 3.93
C ARG A 41 -10.76 -13.53 3.97
N LEU A 42 -9.84 -12.65 3.60
CA LEU A 42 -8.42 -12.96 3.57
C LEU A 42 -7.74 -12.76 4.92
N GLY A 43 -8.42 -12.16 5.88
CA GLY A 43 -7.84 -11.88 7.19
C GLY A 43 -6.73 -10.85 7.12
N VAL A 44 -6.82 -9.94 6.17
CA VAL A 44 -5.81 -8.92 5.95
C VAL A 44 -6.16 -7.66 6.73
N ASP A 45 -5.19 -7.14 7.46
CA ASP A 45 -5.35 -5.87 8.15
C ASP A 45 -5.07 -4.74 7.15
N PRO A 46 -6.08 -3.97 6.75
CA PRO A 46 -5.89 -2.95 5.73
C PRO A 46 -4.91 -1.86 6.17
N LEU A 47 -4.83 -1.61 7.46
CA LEU A 47 -3.97 -0.55 7.95
C LEU A 47 -2.49 -0.85 7.71
N PHE A 48 -2.06 -2.09 7.98
CA PHE A 48 -0.66 -2.45 7.86
C PHE A 48 -0.30 -2.98 6.49
N LEU A 49 -1.17 -3.76 5.89
CA LEU A 49 -0.81 -4.49 4.68
C LEU A 49 -1.17 -3.75 3.40
N VAL A 50 -2.01 -2.74 3.50
CA VAL A 50 -2.44 -2.01 2.32
C VAL A 50 -2.14 -0.53 2.47
N LEU A 51 -2.76 0.13 3.43
CA LEU A 51 -2.61 1.58 3.59
C LEU A 51 -1.20 1.97 4.04
N GLY A 52 -0.61 1.17 4.92
CA GLY A 52 0.74 1.44 5.39
C GLY A 52 1.76 1.37 4.28
N ARG A 53 1.62 0.40 3.41
CA ARG A 53 2.51 0.27 2.25
C ARG A 53 2.32 1.43 1.28
N HIS A 54 1.06 1.75 1.02
CA HIS A 54 0.70 2.81 0.07
C HIS A 54 1.31 4.16 0.48
N VAL A 55 1.14 4.55 1.73
CA VAL A 55 1.56 5.86 2.21
C VAL A 55 3.09 5.98 2.31
N LEU A 56 3.79 4.86 2.37
CA LEU A 56 5.26 4.85 2.44
C LEU A 56 5.90 4.66 1.06
N GLY A 57 5.10 4.62 0.01
CA GLY A 57 5.64 4.53 -1.34
C GLY A 57 5.85 3.13 -1.85
N ASP A 58 5.33 2.14 -1.14
CA ASP A 58 5.34 0.75 -1.63
C ASP A 58 4.04 0.54 -2.37
N TYR A 59 4.06 0.80 -3.67
CA TYR A 59 2.85 0.83 -4.48
C TYR A 59 2.42 -0.55 -5.00
N GLY A 60 3.09 -1.60 -4.55
CA GLY A 60 2.70 -2.95 -4.86
C GLY A 60 3.11 -3.39 -6.26
N ASP A 61 2.17 -3.94 -6.99
CA ASP A 61 2.45 -4.62 -8.27
C ASP A 61 2.26 -3.73 -9.48
N LEU A 62 2.68 -2.50 -9.38
CA LEU A 62 2.63 -1.60 -10.52
C LEU A 62 3.83 -1.81 -11.43
N CYS A 63 3.65 -1.54 -12.71
CA CYS A 63 4.77 -1.50 -13.63
C CYS A 63 5.61 -0.24 -13.38
N ASP A 64 6.79 -0.21 -13.95
CA ASP A 64 7.72 0.91 -13.72
C ASP A 64 7.13 2.23 -14.16
N GLU A 65 6.41 2.24 -15.26
CA GLU A 65 5.78 3.46 -15.76
C GLU A 65 4.77 4.02 -14.76
N ASP A 66 3.97 3.14 -14.17
CA ASP A 66 2.98 3.58 -13.17
C ASP A 66 3.64 4.04 -11.90
N ARG A 67 4.76 3.43 -11.52
CA ARG A 67 5.53 3.87 -10.35
C ARG A 67 6.10 5.26 -10.59
N GLU A 68 6.57 5.53 -11.80
CA GLU A 68 7.07 6.85 -12.17
C GLU A 68 5.96 7.88 -12.17
N LEU A 69 4.77 7.48 -12.61
CA LEU A 69 3.62 8.36 -12.55
C LEU A 69 3.30 8.76 -11.11
N ASN A 70 3.40 7.81 -10.19
CA ASN A 70 3.18 8.12 -8.79
C ASN A 70 4.22 9.10 -8.25
N THR A 71 5.47 8.93 -8.65
CA THR A 71 6.52 9.86 -8.25
C THR A 71 6.22 11.27 -8.73
N HIS A 72 5.78 11.38 -9.98
CA HIS A 72 5.36 12.64 -10.55
C HIS A 72 4.15 13.21 -9.82
N SER A 73 3.17 12.36 -9.53
CA SER A 73 1.95 12.76 -8.85
C SER A 73 2.23 13.24 -7.44
N LEU A 74 3.17 12.61 -6.77
CA LEU A 74 3.57 13.00 -5.43
C LEU A 74 4.15 14.41 -5.43
N ALA A 75 5.01 14.70 -6.41
CA ALA A 75 5.66 16.00 -6.53
C ALA A 75 4.69 17.10 -6.98
N ASN A 76 3.64 16.74 -7.70
CA ASN A 76 2.76 17.72 -8.37
C ASN A 76 1.33 17.74 -7.84
N GLY A 77 1.08 17.08 -6.72
CA GLY A 77 -0.24 17.12 -6.10
C GLY A 77 -1.32 16.45 -6.93
N MET A 78 -1.01 15.32 -7.51
CA MET A 78 -1.95 14.57 -8.31
C MET A 78 -2.30 13.25 -7.60
N ARG A 79 -3.23 12.49 -8.17
CA ARG A 79 -3.73 11.25 -7.58
C ARG A 79 -2.61 10.20 -7.48
N ILE A 80 -2.59 9.46 -6.37
CA ILE A 80 -1.63 8.37 -6.12
C ILE A 80 -2.38 7.03 -6.19
N PHE A 81 -1.80 6.06 -6.85
CA PHE A 81 -2.45 4.77 -7.10
C PHE A 81 -1.52 3.61 -6.71
N SER A 82 -2.08 2.62 -6.02
CA SER A 82 -1.36 1.37 -5.71
C SER A 82 -2.21 0.17 -6.08
N SER A 83 -1.55 -0.94 -6.35
CA SER A 83 -2.22 -2.20 -6.66
C SER A 83 -1.54 -3.32 -5.90
N TYR A 84 -2.28 -4.03 -5.07
CA TYR A 84 -1.73 -5.09 -4.23
C TYR A 84 -2.41 -6.42 -4.53
N LYS A 85 -1.59 -7.44 -4.73
CA LYS A 85 -2.08 -8.81 -4.83
C LYS A 85 -2.08 -9.40 -3.44
N LEU A 86 -3.25 -9.78 -2.96
CA LEU A 86 -3.41 -10.35 -1.64
C LEU A 86 -3.77 -11.81 -1.80
N THR A 87 -3.00 -12.68 -1.17
CA THR A 87 -3.24 -14.11 -1.25
C THR A 87 -3.47 -14.65 0.14
N THR A 88 -4.29 -15.67 0.23
CA THR A 88 -4.45 -16.39 1.46
C THR A 88 -3.83 -17.76 1.27
N SER A 89 -3.06 -18.21 2.24
CA SER A 89 -2.58 -19.58 2.23
C SER A 89 -3.44 -20.34 3.23
N SER A 90 -4.49 -20.89 2.74
CA SER A 90 -5.28 -21.78 3.56
C SER A 90 -4.59 -23.12 3.60
N GLY A 91 -4.94 -23.94 4.54
CA GLY A 91 -4.32 -25.24 4.68
C GLY A 91 -4.63 -26.20 3.55
N ASP A 92 -5.55 -25.88 2.68
CA ASP A 92 -5.84 -26.77 1.56
C ASP A 92 -4.99 -26.33 0.34
N SER A 93 -5.12 -27.05 -0.74
CA SER A 93 -4.27 -26.85 -1.89
C SER A 93 -4.71 -25.66 -2.74
N THR A 94 -5.80 -25.01 -2.41
CA THR A 94 -6.25 -23.87 -3.19
C THR A 94 -5.88 -22.58 -2.49
N SER A 95 -5.23 -21.71 -3.21
CA SER A 95 -4.97 -20.36 -2.73
C SER A 95 -5.87 -19.42 -3.51
N SER A 96 -6.36 -18.42 -2.81
CA SER A 96 -7.20 -17.39 -3.41
C SER A 96 -6.39 -16.14 -3.55
N GLU A 97 -6.40 -15.54 -4.70
CA GLU A 97 -5.70 -14.29 -4.94
C GLU A 97 -6.73 -13.21 -5.24
N THR A 98 -6.57 -12.08 -4.61
CA THR A 98 -7.45 -10.94 -4.84
C THR A 98 -6.60 -9.71 -5.04
N VAL A 99 -6.91 -8.92 -6.04
CA VAL A 99 -6.23 -7.65 -6.27
C VAL A 99 -7.05 -6.54 -5.65
N CYS A 100 -6.39 -5.72 -4.84
CA CYS A 100 -7.00 -4.51 -4.29
C CYS A 100 -6.27 -3.29 -4.80
N TRP A 101 -7.01 -2.28 -5.19
CA TRP A 101 -6.45 -0.99 -5.56
C TRP A 101 -6.62 -0.01 -4.42
N VAL A 102 -5.68 0.92 -4.30
CA VAL A 102 -5.74 1.98 -3.32
C VAL A 102 -5.49 3.29 -4.06
N ILE A 103 -6.42 4.21 -3.95
CA ILE A 103 -6.33 5.49 -4.66
C ILE A 103 -6.47 6.63 -3.67
N THR A 104 -5.47 7.51 -3.63
CA THR A 104 -5.55 8.75 -2.86
C THR A 104 -5.80 9.89 -3.82
N GLU A 105 -6.83 10.68 -3.53
CA GLU A 105 -7.22 11.77 -4.41
C GLU A 105 -6.18 12.89 -4.42
N ALA A 106 -6.22 13.69 -5.46
CA ALA A 106 -5.22 14.73 -5.69
C ALA A 106 -5.12 15.72 -4.53
N ASP A 107 -6.25 16.07 -3.93
CA ASP A 107 -6.27 17.00 -2.80
C ASP A 107 -5.94 16.35 -1.47
N ARG A 108 -5.65 15.04 -1.48
CA ARG A 108 -5.35 14.25 -0.29
C ARG A 108 -6.51 14.23 0.71
N ALA A 109 -7.73 14.49 0.24
CA ALA A 109 -8.89 14.52 1.12
C ALA A 109 -9.41 13.12 1.45
N SER A 110 -9.14 12.15 0.58
CA SER A 110 -9.60 10.78 0.83
C SER A 110 -8.72 9.76 0.14
N THR A 111 -8.72 8.55 0.70
CA THR A 111 -8.05 7.38 0.13
C THR A 111 -9.07 6.25 0.14
N THR A 112 -9.26 5.62 -1.00
CA THR A 112 -10.25 4.57 -1.17
C THR A 112 -9.57 3.25 -1.50
N ILE A 113 -9.99 2.20 -0.80
CA ILE A 113 -9.61 0.82 -1.12
C ILE A 113 -10.77 0.22 -1.91
N LEU A 114 -10.47 -0.35 -3.07
CA LEU A 114 -11.52 -0.88 -3.93
C LEU A 114 -10.98 -2.06 -4.73
N LEU A 115 -11.90 -2.86 -5.25
CA LEU A 115 -11.52 -3.88 -6.20
C LEU A 115 -11.50 -3.28 -7.60
N PRO A 116 -10.66 -3.78 -8.51
CA PRO A 116 -10.64 -3.25 -9.88
C PRO A 116 -12.00 -3.24 -10.55
N SER A 117 -12.84 -4.23 -10.24
CA SER A 117 -14.19 -4.31 -10.82
C SER A 117 -15.13 -3.24 -10.29
N GLU A 118 -14.73 -2.55 -9.24
CA GLU A 118 -15.57 -1.51 -8.62
C GLU A 118 -15.13 -0.10 -9.01
N TYR A 119 -14.12 -0.02 -9.84
CA TYR A 119 -13.59 1.28 -10.26
C TYR A 119 -14.51 2.00 -11.30
#